data_d141554fd987d14a154c7f0d4766fff1
#
_entry.id   d141554fd987d14a154c7f0d4766fff1
#
_cell.length_a   1.000
_cell.length_b   1.000
_cell.length_c   1.000
_cell.angle_alpha   90.00
_cell.angle_beta   90.00
_cell.angle_gamma   90.00
#
_symmetry.space_group_name_H-M   'P 1'
#
loop_
_entity.id
_entity.type
_entity.pdbx_description
1 polymer ?
#
loop_
_entity_poly.entity_id
_entity_poly.type
_entity_poly.pdbx_seq_one_letter_code
_entity_poly.pdbx_strand_id
1 'polypeptide(L)'
;MEKRRAGLFDLDGVIFDTESEYTRFWREQGKLAHPEIPDFSSRLKGRTLKEILAEYFPQEQQAREIVRRIDDFERQMDFPFIKGSLEFVGILKQNGVKVAIVTSSDDKKMKNVYRIYPQLKTLFDAIITADRITRSKPDPECYLLAAEQLGRKPAECVVFEDSFPGLEAGRRAQMKVVGLATTNAEDQIRDKADRVIPDFSRFTFSDFVHLYSIK
;
A
#
# COMPACT_ATOMS: atom_id res chain seq x y z
N MET A 1 -16.73 -1.91 27.16
CA MET A 1 -15.31 -1.72 26.73
C MET A 1 -15.32 -1.34 25.27
N GLU A 2 -14.79 -0.17 24.95
CA GLU A 2 -14.63 0.27 23.56
C GLU A 2 -13.75 -0.74 22.81
N LYS A 3 -14.27 -1.30 21.72
CA LYS A 3 -13.51 -2.30 20.94
C LYS A 3 -12.33 -1.59 20.30
N ARG A 4 -11.11 -1.87 20.76
CA ARG A 4 -9.87 -1.36 20.20
C ARG A 4 -9.74 -1.88 18.77
N ARG A 5 -9.69 -0.98 17.77
CA ARG A 5 -9.62 -1.34 16.34
C ARG A 5 -8.63 -0.46 15.61
N ALA A 6 -8.06 -0.97 14.50
CA ALA A 6 -7.24 -0.19 13.58
C ALA A 6 -7.52 -0.55 12.12
N GLY A 7 -7.40 0.45 11.24
CA GLY A 7 -7.32 0.30 9.78
C GLY A 7 -5.90 0.57 9.31
N LEU A 8 -5.29 -0.37 8.62
CA LEU A 8 -3.94 -0.29 8.06
C LEU A 8 -4.05 -0.27 6.54
N PHE A 9 -3.67 0.84 5.93
CA PHE A 9 -3.89 1.10 4.51
C PHE A 9 -2.55 1.06 3.76
N ASP A 10 -2.46 0.26 2.69
CA ASP A 10 -1.43 0.53 1.70
C ASP A 10 -1.64 1.92 1.08
N LEU A 11 -0.67 2.42 0.35
CA LEU A 11 -0.72 3.76 -0.24
C LEU A 11 -1.17 3.71 -1.70
N ASP A 12 -0.36 3.08 -2.55
CA ASP A 12 -0.58 3.01 -3.99
C ASP A 12 -1.62 1.95 -4.32
N GLY A 13 -2.63 2.29 -5.11
CA GLY A 13 -3.76 1.40 -5.40
C GLY A 13 -4.79 1.28 -4.26
N VAL A 14 -4.56 1.90 -3.08
CA VAL A 14 -5.48 1.89 -1.93
C VAL A 14 -5.88 3.30 -1.52
N ILE A 15 -4.94 4.15 -1.15
CA ILE A 15 -5.21 5.59 -0.88
C ILE A 15 -5.14 6.38 -2.18
N PHE A 16 -4.12 6.15 -3.01
CA PHE A 16 -3.93 6.82 -4.28
C PHE A 16 -4.11 5.88 -5.47
N ASP A 17 -4.72 6.38 -6.54
CA ASP A 17 -4.86 5.71 -7.86
C ASP A 17 -3.61 5.98 -8.71
N THR A 18 -2.49 5.39 -8.32
CA THR A 18 -1.17 5.61 -8.93
C THR A 18 -0.63 4.40 -9.67
N GLU A 19 -1.23 3.23 -9.52
CA GLU A 19 -0.71 1.97 -10.08
C GLU A 19 -0.61 1.97 -11.62
N SER A 20 -1.54 2.61 -12.32
CA SER A 20 -1.49 2.76 -13.78
C SER A 20 -0.28 3.56 -14.22
N GLU A 21 0.06 4.62 -13.48
CA GLU A 21 1.20 5.50 -13.75
C GLU A 21 2.52 4.77 -13.52
N TYR A 22 2.67 4.06 -12.39
CA TYR A 22 3.84 3.23 -12.13
C TYR A 22 3.97 2.08 -13.12
N THR A 23 2.87 1.45 -13.52
CA THR A 23 2.87 0.41 -14.56
C THR A 23 3.42 0.96 -15.88
N ARG A 24 3.03 2.18 -16.28
CA ARG A 24 3.55 2.86 -17.47
C ARG A 24 5.04 3.14 -17.33
N PHE A 25 5.48 3.76 -16.23
CA PHE A 25 6.88 4.06 -15.95
C PHE A 25 7.75 2.79 -16.02
N TRP A 26 7.39 1.76 -15.27
CA TRP A 26 8.18 0.52 -15.21
C TRP A 26 8.15 -0.27 -16.53
N ARG A 27 7.07 -0.20 -17.30
CA ARG A 27 7.03 -0.78 -18.65
C ARG A 27 8.04 -0.13 -19.58
N GLU A 28 8.18 1.19 -19.51
CA GLU A 28 9.18 1.93 -20.29
C GLU A 28 10.60 1.57 -19.84
N GLN A 29 10.87 1.54 -18.54
CA GLN A 29 12.18 1.14 -18.04
C GLN A 29 12.52 -0.31 -18.40
N GLY A 30 11.55 -1.21 -18.32
CA GLY A 30 11.72 -2.62 -18.71
C GLY A 30 12.08 -2.77 -20.20
N LYS A 31 11.40 -2.05 -21.10
CA LYS A 31 11.73 -2.07 -22.54
C LYS A 31 13.16 -1.65 -22.82
N LEU A 32 13.69 -0.70 -22.05
CA LEU A 32 15.04 -0.17 -22.23
C LEU A 32 16.12 -1.07 -21.62
N ALA A 33 15.89 -1.62 -20.43
CA ALA A 33 16.91 -2.33 -19.66
C ALA A 33 16.75 -3.86 -19.66
N HIS A 34 15.52 -4.35 -19.82
CA HIS A 34 15.16 -5.77 -19.72
C HIS A 34 14.17 -6.19 -20.81
N PRO A 35 14.48 -5.98 -22.10
CA PRO A 35 13.55 -6.33 -23.20
C PRO A 35 13.25 -7.84 -23.25
N GLU A 36 14.09 -8.68 -22.65
CA GLU A 36 13.91 -10.13 -22.54
C GLU A 36 12.87 -10.55 -21.48
N ILE A 37 12.45 -9.64 -20.58
CA ILE A 37 11.49 -9.95 -19.53
C ILE A 37 10.10 -9.48 -19.95
N PRO A 38 9.20 -10.40 -20.35
CA PRO A 38 7.83 -10.03 -20.62
C PRO A 38 7.13 -9.55 -19.34
N ASP A 39 6.23 -8.59 -19.50
CA ASP A 39 5.44 -8.02 -18.39
C ASP A 39 6.26 -7.55 -17.17
N PHE A 40 7.45 -6.96 -17.44
CA PHE A 40 8.39 -6.49 -16.43
C PHE A 40 7.70 -5.69 -15.32
N SER A 41 6.83 -4.74 -15.66
CA SER A 41 6.12 -3.91 -14.69
C SER A 41 5.27 -4.72 -13.70
N SER A 42 4.68 -5.83 -14.13
CA SER A 42 3.84 -6.67 -13.26
C SER A 42 4.64 -7.40 -12.18
N ARG A 43 5.93 -7.68 -12.44
CA ARG A 43 6.82 -8.33 -11.48
C ARG A 43 7.26 -7.41 -10.34
N LEU A 44 7.07 -6.11 -10.48
CA LEU A 44 7.55 -5.10 -9.54
C LEU A 44 6.48 -4.63 -8.55
N LYS A 45 5.22 -4.98 -8.78
CA LYS A 45 4.09 -4.57 -7.93
C LYS A 45 4.25 -5.00 -6.48
N GLY A 46 4.03 -4.07 -5.56
CA GLY A 46 4.12 -4.31 -4.12
C GLY A 46 5.54 -4.41 -3.56
N ARG A 47 6.58 -4.30 -4.41
CA ARG A 47 7.99 -4.38 -4.02
C ARG A 47 8.56 -3.00 -3.67
N THR A 48 9.58 -2.98 -2.83
CA THR A 48 10.32 -1.75 -2.53
C THR A 48 11.28 -1.39 -3.66
N LEU A 49 11.56 -0.09 -3.86
CA LEU A 49 12.55 0.36 -4.84
C LEU A 49 13.92 -0.29 -4.60
N LYS A 50 14.31 -0.44 -3.33
CA LYS A 50 15.57 -1.11 -2.94
C LYS A 50 15.69 -2.52 -3.50
N GLU A 51 14.63 -3.32 -3.41
CA GLU A 51 14.62 -4.70 -3.95
C GLU A 51 14.64 -4.70 -5.46
N ILE A 52 13.88 -3.80 -6.10
CA ILE A 52 13.85 -3.66 -7.56
C ILE A 52 15.26 -3.33 -8.08
N LEU A 53 15.93 -2.38 -7.44
CA LEU A 53 17.30 -2.00 -7.83
C LEU A 53 18.29 -3.16 -7.62
N ALA A 54 18.23 -3.84 -6.48
CA ALA A 54 19.13 -4.94 -6.17
C ALA A 54 19.00 -6.12 -7.16
N GLU A 55 17.78 -6.43 -7.61
CA GLU A 55 17.54 -7.56 -8.50
C GLU A 55 17.72 -7.23 -9.98
N TYR A 56 17.20 -6.07 -10.42
CA TYR A 56 17.12 -5.75 -11.86
C TYR A 56 18.15 -4.72 -12.31
N PHE A 57 18.71 -3.92 -11.40
CA PHE A 57 19.68 -2.86 -11.71
C PHE A 57 20.88 -2.93 -10.78
N PRO A 58 21.63 -4.07 -10.73
CA PRO A 58 22.71 -4.29 -9.76
C PRO A 58 23.94 -3.39 -10.02
N GLN A 59 24.04 -2.82 -11.22
CA GLN A 59 25.14 -1.89 -11.55
C GLN A 59 24.83 -0.52 -10.96
N GLU A 60 25.77 0.03 -10.18
CA GLU A 60 25.58 1.28 -9.43
C GLU A 60 25.17 2.46 -10.33
N GLN A 61 25.73 2.57 -11.54
CA GLN A 61 25.39 3.64 -12.48
C GLN A 61 23.93 3.51 -12.97
N GLN A 62 23.49 2.29 -13.30
CA GLN A 62 22.10 2.05 -13.71
C GLN A 62 21.12 2.30 -12.56
N ALA A 63 21.45 1.83 -11.36
CA ALA A 63 20.64 2.09 -10.17
C ALA A 63 20.45 3.60 -9.93
N ARG A 64 21.54 4.38 -9.97
CA ARG A 64 21.46 5.83 -9.82
C ARG A 64 20.59 6.50 -10.89
N GLU A 65 20.68 6.04 -12.13
CA GLU A 65 19.87 6.58 -13.22
C GLU A 65 18.37 6.25 -13.03
N ILE A 66 18.02 5.04 -12.61
CA ILE A 66 16.65 4.67 -12.31
C ILE A 66 16.11 5.49 -11.13
N VAL A 67 16.89 5.66 -10.05
CA VAL A 67 16.51 6.51 -8.92
C VAL A 67 16.22 7.94 -9.37
N ARG A 68 17.07 8.51 -10.22
CA ARG A 68 16.83 9.85 -10.76
C ARG A 68 15.54 9.93 -11.57
N ARG A 69 15.31 8.97 -12.46
CA ARG A 69 14.11 8.94 -13.33
C ARG A 69 12.82 8.78 -12.54
N ILE A 70 12.81 7.90 -11.52
CA ILE A 70 11.62 7.72 -10.69
C ILE A 70 11.34 8.96 -9.84
N ASP A 71 12.40 9.63 -9.34
CA ASP A 71 12.25 10.90 -8.63
C ASP A 71 11.63 12.00 -9.49
N ASP A 72 12.12 12.15 -10.72
CA ASP A 72 11.61 13.14 -11.66
C ASP A 72 10.15 12.83 -12.04
N PHE A 73 9.82 11.55 -12.22
CA PHE A 73 8.47 11.06 -12.46
C PHE A 73 7.53 11.37 -11.28
N GLU A 74 7.92 11.03 -10.05
CA GLU A 74 7.09 11.22 -8.86
C GLU A 74 6.89 12.72 -8.52
N ARG A 75 7.86 13.60 -8.84
CA ARG A 75 7.70 15.04 -8.66
C ARG A 75 6.60 15.65 -9.53
N GLN A 76 6.30 15.01 -10.65
CA GLN A 76 5.30 15.45 -11.63
C GLN A 76 3.95 14.75 -11.45
N MET A 77 3.89 13.75 -10.56
CA MET A 77 2.67 12.98 -10.32
C MET A 77 1.67 13.75 -9.44
N ASP A 78 0.39 13.69 -9.80
CA ASP A 78 -0.70 14.38 -9.09
C ASP A 78 -1.21 13.61 -7.86
N PHE A 79 -0.95 12.32 -7.75
CA PHE A 79 -1.45 11.42 -6.70
C PHE A 79 -2.97 11.49 -6.51
N PRO A 80 -3.80 11.16 -7.51
CA PRO A 80 -5.24 11.18 -7.37
C PRO A 80 -5.70 10.13 -6.35
N PHE A 81 -6.72 10.48 -5.55
CA PHE A 81 -7.24 9.55 -4.54
C PHE A 81 -8.10 8.45 -5.15
N ILE A 82 -7.99 7.23 -4.61
CA ILE A 82 -9.02 6.20 -4.80
C ILE A 82 -10.34 6.72 -4.23
N LYS A 83 -11.41 6.51 -4.99
CA LYS A 83 -12.74 7.01 -4.67
C LYS A 83 -13.20 6.59 -3.27
N GLY A 84 -13.50 7.57 -2.42
CA GLY A 84 -13.98 7.37 -1.05
C GLY A 84 -12.89 7.04 -0.03
N SER A 85 -11.60 6.99 -0.42
CA SER A 85 -10.51 6.56 0.49
C SER A 85 -10.37 7.49 1.70
N LEU A 86 -10.26 8.80 1.49
CA LEU A 86 -10.09 9.76 2.59
C LEU A 86 -11.35 9.92 3.43
N GLU A 87 -12.52 9.89 2.78
CA GLU A 87 -13.80 9.92 3.48
C GLU A 87 -13.93 8.74 4.43
N PHE A 88 -13.56 7.53 3.97
CA PHE A 88 -13.62 6.34 4.80
C PHE A 88 -12.61 6.40 5.96
N VAL A 89 -11.38 6.88 5.73
CA VAL A 89 -10.41 7.14 6.81
C VAL A 89 -10.99 8.10 7.84
N GLY A 90 -11.66 9.18 7.39
CA GLY A 90 -12.35 10.14 8.26
C GLY A 90 -13.45 9.48 9.10
N ILE A 91 -14.27 8.62 8.50
CA ILE A 91 -15.31 7.84 9.19
C ILE A 91 -14.71 6.94 10.26
N LEU A 92 -13.61 6.24 9.98
CA LEU A 92 -12.93 5.40 10.95
C LEU A 92 -12.46 6.22 12.16
N LYS A 93 -11.82 7.37 11.93
CA LYS A 93 -11.34 8.25 13.00
C LYS A 93 -12.46 8.82 13.86
N GLN A 94 -13.56 9.23 13.25
CA GLN A 94 -14.76 9.71 13.97
C GLN A 94 -15.35 8.63 14.89
N ASN A 95 -15.14 7.35 14.57
CA ASN A 95 -15.55 6.20 15.37
C ASN A 95 -14.45 5.65 16.29
N GLY A 96 -13.38 6.43 16.57
CA GLY A 96 -12.32 6.05 17.50
C GLY A 96 -11.37 4.94 16.99
N VAL A 97 -11.43 4.60 15.70
CA VAL A 97 -10.53 3.63 15.08
C VAL A 97 -9.20 4.32 14.77
N LYS A 98 -8.08 3.71 15.15
CA LYS A 98 -6.75 4.14 14.77
C LYS A 98 -6.46 3.81 13.30
N VAL A 99 -5.72 4.68 12.61
CA VAL A 99 -5.42 4.49 11.19
C VAL A 99 -3.93 4.66 10.90
N ALA A 100 -3.39 3.82 10.03
CA ALA A 100 -2.00 3.95 9.57
C ALA A 100 -1.89 3.77 8.06
N ILE A 101 -0.89 4.44 7.46
CA ILE A 101 -0.36 4.10 6.13
C ILE A 101 0.74 3.06 6.33
N VAL A 102 0.76 2.01 5.47
CA VAL A 102 1.79 0.96 5.46
C VAL A 102 2.20 0.71 4.02
N THR A 103 3.27 1.36 3.56
CA THR A 103 3.64 1.41 2.15
C THR A 103 5.01 0.82 1.87
N SER A 104 5.17 0.24 0.67
CA SER A 104 6.48 -0.14 0.09
C SER A 104 7.25 1.07 -0.48
N SER A 105 6.66 2.25 -0.45
CA SER A 105 7.31 3.52 -0.83
C SER A 105 8.26 3.99 0.26
N ASP A 106 9.33 4.67 -0.16
CA ASP A 106 10.33 5.26 0.72
C ASP A 106 9.92 6.66 1.24
N ASP A 107 10.70 7.19 2.17
CA ASP A 107 10.47 8.52 2.75
C ASP A 107 10.63 9.64 1.70
N LYS A 108 11.37 9.39 0.61
CA LYS A 108 11.57 10.37 -0.45
C LYS A 108 10.30 10.57 -1.27
N LYS A 109 9.63 9.49 -1.66
CA LYS A 109 8.30 9.55 -2.28
C LYS A 109 7.30 10.20 -1.33
N MET A 110 7.30 9.84 -0.05
CA MET A 110 6.40 10.45 0.93
C MET A 110 6.60 11.98 1.06
N LYS A 111 7.81 12.51 0.85
CA LYS A 111 8.03 13.98 0.78
C LYS A 111 7.28 14.61 -0.41
N ASN A 112 7.25 13.95 -1.57
CA ASN A 112 6.48 14.42 -2.73
C ASN A 112 4.98 14.41 -2.44
N VAL A 113 4.46 13.33 -1.83
CA VAL A 113 3.07 13.23 -1.37
C VAL A 113 2.72 14.36 -0.40
N TYR A 114 3.56 14.61 0.61
CA TYR A 114 3.31 15.65 1.62
C TYR A 114 3.43 17.07 1.07
N ARG A 115 4.14 17.29 -0.02
CA ARG A 115 4.18 18.58 -0.70
C ARG A 115 2.81 18.95 -1.26
N ILE A 116 2.07 17.97 -1.76
CA ILE A 116 0.73 18.15 -2.35
C ILE A 116 -0.35 18.04 -1.26
N TYR A 117 -0.21 17.05 -0.36
CA TYR A 117 -1.20 16.73 0.67
C TYR A 117 -0.59 16.76 2.08
N PRO A 118 -0.20 17.94 2.60
CA PRO A 118 0.46 18.05 3.92
C PRO A 118 -0.41 17.53 5.08
N GLN A 119 -1.73 17.54 4.92
CA GLN A 119 -2.68 17.04 5.91
C GLN A 119 -2.55 15.53 6.19
N LEU A 120 -1.99 14.74 5.28
CA LEU A 120 -1.81 13.30 5.50
C LEU A 120 -0.89 12.99 6.68
N LYS A 121 0.06 13.88 6.99
CA LYS A 121 0.95 13.73 8.17
C LYS A 121 0.20 13.69 9.49
N THR A 122 -0.96 14.34 9.57
CA THR A 122 -1.76 14.43 10.79
C THR A 122 -3.05 13.63 10.73
N LEU A 123 -3.47 13.25 9.53
CA LEU A 123 -4.65 12.42 9.34
C LEU A 123 -4.42 10.99 9.85
N PHE A 124 -3.25 10.41 9.59
CA PHE A 124 -2.90 9.07 10.03
C PHE A 124 -2.15 9.09 11.36
N ASP A 125 -2.45 8.13 12.24
CA ASP A 125 -1.83 8.00 13.57
C ASP A 125 -0.42 7.39 13.49
N ALA A 126 -0.11 6.66 12.41
CA ALA A 126 1.22 6.14 12.09
C ALA A 126 1.43 6.05 10.57
N ILE A 127 2.70 6.12 10.14
CA ILE A 127 3.10 5.92 8.75
C ILE A 127 4.33 5.02 8.76
N ILE A 128 4.23 3.86 8.11
CA ILE A 128 5.30 2.88 7.94
C ILE A 128 5.71 2.89 6.47
N THR A 129 6.92 3.35 6.21
CA THR A 129 7.55 3.38 4.89
C THR A 129 8.54 2.22 4.73
N ALA A 130 9.04 2.00 3.51
CA ALA A 130 10.08 1.02 3.23
C ALA A 130 11.36 1.23 4.07
N ASP A 131 11.66 2.49 4.45
CA ASP A 131 12.86 2.82 5.25
C ASP A 131 12.75 2.36 6.71
N ARG A 132 11.58 1.94 7.16
CA ARG A 132 11.30 1.54 8.54
C ARG A 132 11.29 0.03 8.77
N ILE A 133 11.45 -0.75 7.70
CA ILE A 133 11.39 -2.21 7.73
C ILE A 133 12.67 -2.81 7.18
N THR A 134 12.94 -4.05 7.55
CA THR A 134 14.07 -4.83 7.05
C THR A 134 13.65 -5.83 5.98
N ARG A 135 12.41 -6.32 6.04
CA ARG A 135 11.82 -7.29 5.13
C ARG A 135 10.53 -6.71 4.56
N SER A 136 10.49 -6.64 3.23
CA SER A 136 9.32 -6.11 2.53
C SER A 136 8.21 -7.15 2.40
N LYS A 137 7.02 -6.72 1.99
CA LYS A 137 5.91 -7.60 1.61
C LYS A 137 6.40 -8.66 0.60
N PRO A 138 6.07 -9.94 0.77
CA PRO A 138 5.01 -10.51 1.60
C PRO A 138 5.40 -10.84 3.06
N ASP A 139 6.53 -10.35 3.59
CA ASP A 139 6.79 -10.47 5.01
C ASP A 139 5.81 -9.59 5.81
N PRO A 140 5.27 -10.08 6.94
CA PRO A 140 4.29 -9.33 7.72
C PRO A 140 4.88 -8.18 8.54
N GLU A 141 6.20 -7.97 8.54
CA GLU A 141 6.92 -7.01 9.40
C GLU A 141 6.28 -5.62 9.38
N CYS A 142 5.95 -5.10 8.19
CA CYS A 142 5.39 -3.76 8.05
C CYS A 142 4.03 -3.59 8.76
N TYR A 143 3.14 -4.58 8.66
CA TYR A 143 1.83 -4.55 9.31
C TYR A 143 1.91 -4.81 10.81
N LEU A 144 2.80 -5.70 11.25
CA LEU A 144 3.06 -5.93 12.67
C LEU A 144 3.64 -4.67 13.34
N LEU A 145 4.58 -3.99 12.69
CA LEU A 145 5.14 -2.73 13.16
C LEU A 145 4.07 -1.63 13.26
N ALA A 146 3.17 -1.54 12.26
CA ALA A 146 2.06 -0.60 12.29
C ALA A 146 1.11 -0.88 13.47
N ALA A 147 0.74 -2.14 13.70
CA ALA A 147 -0.09 -2.53 14.83
C ALA A 147 0.55 -2.17 16.17
N GLU A 148 1.84 -2.46 16.34
CA GLU A 148 2.63 -2.11 17.53
C GLU A 148 2.60 -0.59 17.79
N GLN A 149 2.89 0.23 16.77
CA GLN A 149 2.88 1.69 16.91
C GLN A 149 1.52 2.26 17.28
N LEU A 150 0.45 1.63 16.81
CA LEU A 150 -0.92 2.01 17.16
C LEU A 150 -1.36 1.46 18.52
N GLY A 151 -0.54 0.62 19.19
CA GLY A 151 -0.90 -0.07 20.42
C GLY A 151 -2.07 -1.04 20.22
N ARG A 152 -2.07 -1.78 19.10
CA ARG A 152 -3.11 -2.73 18.72
C ARG A 152 -2.53 -4.13 18.54
N LYS A 153 -3.36 -5.15 18.85
CA LYS A 153 -3.03 -6.54 18.52
C LYS A 153 -3.37 -6.81 17.06
N PRO A 154 -2.72 -7.76 16.38
CA PRO A 154 -3.05 -8.12 14.99
C PRO A 154 -4.54 -8.39 14.77
N ALA A 155 -5.19 -9.15 15.66
CA ALA A 155 -6.63 -9.45 15.58
C ALA A 155 -7.55 -8.21 15.74
N GLU A 156 -7.02 -7.06 16.14
CA GLU A 156 -7.71 -5.78 16.25
C GLU A 156 -7.53 -4.91 14.99
N CYS A 157 -6.78 -5.41 13.97
CA CYS A 157 -6.41 -4.68 12.76
C CYS A 157 -7.11 -5.24 11.53
N VAL A 158 -7.44 -4.35 10.59
CA VAL A 158 -7.87 -4.65 9.23
C VAL A 158 -6.88 -4.01 8.27
N VAL A 159 -6.33 -4.83 7.36
CA VAL A 159 -5.46 -4.39 6.27
C VAL A 159 -6.30 -4.10 5.04
N PHE A 160 -6.01 -3.01 4.34
CA PHE A 160 -6.56 -2.64 3.03
C PHE A 160 -5.42 -2.67 2.01
N GLU A 161 -5.53 -3.52 1.00
CA GLU A 161 -4.46 -3.86 0.07
C GLU A 161 -4.98 -4.24 -1.32
N ASP A 162 -4.17 -4.00 -2.35
CA ASP A 162 -4.49 -4.27 -3.75
C ASP A 162 -3.50 -5.23 -4.43
N SER A 163 -2.29 -5.40 -3.84
CA SER A 163 -1.20 -6.21 -4.39
C SER A 163 -1.15 -7.62 -3.81
N PHE A 164 -0.73 -8.63 -4.59
CA PHE A 164 -0.56 -9.99 -4.09
C PHE A 164 0.41 -10.07 -2.89
N PRO A 165 1.60 -9.42 -2.92
CA PRO A 165 2.51 -9.47 -1.78
C PRO A 165 1.91 -8.83 -0.52
N GLY A 166 1.15 -7.74 -0.67
CA GLY A 166 0.55 -7.04 0.46
C GLY A 166 -0.62 -7.80 1.07
N LEU A 167 -1.50 -8.40 0.25
CA LEU A 167 -2.56 -9.28 0.72
C LEU A 167 -1.99 -10.45 1.54
N GLU A 168 -0.93 -11.07 1.03
CA GLU A 168 -0.24 -12.16 1.73
C GLU A 168 0.42 -11.67 3.04
N ALA A 169 1.04 -10.49 3.05
CA ALA A 169 1.63 -9.90 4.26
C ALA A 169 0.58 -9.68 5.35
N GLY A 170 -0.60 -9.16 4.99
CA GLY A 170 -1.72 -8.97 5.91
C GLY A 170 -2.21 -10.30 6.51
N ARG A 171 -2.33 -11.33 5.70
CA ARG A 171 -2.70 -12.69 6.15
C ARG A 171 -1.66 -13.30 7.08
N ARG A 172 -0.37 -13.20 6.72
CA ARG A 172 0.74 -13.67 7.58
C ARG A 172 0.83 -12.91 8.90
N ALA A 173 0.42 -11.65 8.92
CA ALA A 173 0.28 -10.87 10.15
C ALA A 173 -0.91 -11.32 11.02
N GLN A 174 -1.73 -12.29 10.57
CA GLN A 174 -2.95 -12.75 11.24
C GLN A 174 -3.98 -11.63 11.42
N MET A 175 -4.06 -10.73 10.45
CA MET A 175 -5.02 -9.64 10.40
C MET A 175 -6.17 -9.96 9.45
N LYS A 176 -7.30 -9.28 9.60
CA LYS A 176 -8.34 -9.27 8.57
C LYS A 176 -7.86 -8.47 7.37
N VAL A 177 -8.19 -8.94 6.17
CA VAL A 177 -7.72 -8.34 4.92
C VAL A 177 -8.89 -7.98 4.02
N VAL A 178 -8.95 -6.73 3.61
CA VAL A 178 -9.84 -6.23 2.55
C VAL A 178 -9.00 -5.99 1.30
N GLY A 179 -9.28 -6.74 0.24
CA GLY A 179 -8.64 -6.56 -1.06
C GLY A 179 -9.32 -5.44 -1.86
N LEU A 180 -8.55 -4.56 -2.46
CA LEU A 180 -9.03 -3.58 -3.43
C LEU A 180 -8.77 -4.09 -4.85
N ALA A 181 -9.82 -4.13 -5.67
CA ALA A 181 -9.72 -4.56 -7.08
C ALA A 181 -9.30 -3.39 -8.00
N THR A 182 -8.29 -2.65 -7.58
CA THR A 182 -7.74 -1.47 -8.29
C THR A 182 -6.55 -1.85 -9.17
N THR A 183 -5.71 -2.78 -8.70
CA THR A 183 -4.49 -3.24 -9.39
C THR A 183 -4.65 -4.60 -10.01
N ASN A 184 -5.36 -5.49 -9.35
CA ASN A 184 -5.65 -6.84 -9.81
C ASN A 184 -7.17 -7.04 -9.93
N ALA A 185 -7.62 -7.87 -10.88
CA ALA A 185 -9.04 -8.17 -11.02
C ALA A 185 -9.60 -8.87 -9.76
N GLU A 186 -10.88 -8.63 -9.47
CA GLU A 186 -11.55 -9.16 -8.27
C GLU A 186 -11.40 -10.68 -8.13
N ASP A 187 -11.54 -11.41 -9.22
CA ASP A 187 -11.45 -12.87 -9.27
C ASP A 187 -10.05 -13.39 -8.91
N GLN A 188 -9.00 -12.60 -9.18
CA GLN A 188 -7.61 -12.96 -8.89
C GLN A 188 -7.23 -12.79 -7.41
N ILE A 189 -7.97 -11.95 -6.67
CA ILE A 189 -7.69 -11.64 -5.26
C ILE A 189 -8.76 -12.12 -4.29
N ARG A 190 -9.86 -12.67 -4.79
CA ARG A 190 -11.02 -13.10 -3.98
C ARG A 190 -10.67 -14.14 -2.92
N ASP A 191 -9.80 -15.09 -3.22
CA ASP A 191 -9.33 -16.15 -2.32
C ASP A 191 -8.22 -15.68 -1.36
N LYS A 192 -7.72 -14.46 -1.53
CA LYS A 192 -6.59 -13.87 -0.79
C LYS A 192 -7.01 -12.85 0.25
N ALA A 193 -8.29 -12.49 0.28
CA ALA A 193 -8.85 -11.49 1.20
C ALA A 193 -10.12 -12.00 1.88
N ASP A 194 -10.44 -11.48 3.06
CA ASP A 194 -11.72 -11.75 3.75
C ASP A 194 -12.89 -11.08 3.02
N ARG A 195 -12.62 -9.98 2.31
CA ARG A 195 -13.57 -9.25 1.47
C ARG A 195 -12.83 -8.54 0.33
N VAL A 196 -13.46 -8.42 -0.83
CA VAL A 196 -12.95 -7.62 -1.95
C VAL A 196 -13.92 -6.48 -2.24
N ILE A 197 -13.36 -5.30 -2.51
CA ILE A 197 -14.10 -4.09 -2.89
C ILE A 197 -13.44 -3.42 -4.10
N PRO A 198 -14.20 -2.76 -4.99
CA PRO A 198 -13.62 -2.02 -6.10
C PRO A 198 -13.01 -0.68 -5.65
N ASP A 199 -13.61 -0.03 -4.68
CA ASP A 199 -13.21 1.23 -4.05
C ASP A 199 -13.95 1.41 -2.71
N PHE A 200 -13.75 2.56 -2.02
CA PHE A 200 -14.39 2.80 -0.72
C PHE A 200 -15.78 3.44 -0.81
N SER A 201 -16.30 3.80 -2.01
CA SER A 201 -17.54 4.57 -2.16
C SER A 201 -18.78 3.91 -1.58
N ARG A 202 -18.76 2.57 -1.46
CA ARG A 202 -19.86 1.77 -0.90
C ARG A 202 -19.47 0.97 0.35
N PHE A 203 -18.23 1.11 0.81
CA PHE A 203 -17.75 0.40 2.00
C PHE A 203 -18.02 1.24 3.25
N THR A 204 -18.86 0.71 4.13
CA THR A 204 -19.36 1.43 5.30
C THR A 204 -18.59 1.08 6.58
N PHE A 205 -18.76 1.88 7.64
CA PHE A 205 -18.28 1.53 8.98
C PHE A 205 -18.91 0.22 9.50
N SER A 206 -20.17 -0.07 9.17
CA SER A 206 -20.81 -1.33 9.50
C SER A 206 -20.12 -2.52 8.83
N ASP A 207 -19.74 -2.39 7.56
CA ASP A 207 -18.96 -3.40 6.83
C ASP A 207 -17.62 -3.67 7.51
N PHE A 208 -16.89 -2.61 7.88
CA PHE A 208 -15.62 -2.71 8.62
C PHE A 208 -15.79 -3.46 9.96
N VAL A 209 -16.83 -3.13 10.70
CA VAL A 209 -17.12 -3.80 11.98
C VAL A 209 -17.48 -5.28 11.78
N HIS A 210 -18.20 -5.59 10.71
CA HIS A 210 -18.62 -6.96 10.39
C HIS A 210 -17.43 -7.89 10.11
N LEU A 211 -16.29 -7.40 9.60
CA LEU A 211 -15.08 -8.20 9.37
C LEU A 211 -14.59 -8.94 10.61
N TYR A 212 -14.79 -8.36 11.80
CA TYR A 212 -14.41 -9.01 13.07
C TYR A 212 -15.36 -10.12 13.50
N SER A 213 -16.48 -10.28 12.81
CA SER A 213 -17.48 -11.35 13.07
C SER A 213 -17.32 -12.53 12.11
N ILE A 214 -16.54 -12.39 11.07
CA ILE A 214 -16.22 -13.46 10.12
C ILE A 214 -15.18 -14.39 10.78
N LYS A 215 -15.50 -15.68 10.89
CA LYS A 215 -14.62 -16.72 11.44
C LYS A 215 -13.58 -17.14 10.42
#